data_ddbce8b5a2be34500c6ca844376adfc4
#
_entry.id   ddbce8b5a2be34500c6ca844376adfc4
#
_cell.length_a   1.000
_cell.length_b   1.000
_cell.length_c   1.000
_cell.angle_alpha   90.00
_cell.angle_beta   90.00
_cell.angle_gamma   90.00
#
_symmetry.space_group_name_H-M   'P 1'
#
loop_
_entity.id
_entity.type
_entity.pdbx_description
1 polymer ?
#
loop_
_entity_poly.entity_id
_entity_poly.type
_entity_poly.pdbx_seq_one_letter_code
_entity_poly.pdbx_strand_id
1 'polypeptide(L)'
;AIKEDIKNFLDKKLKLTLSEEKTLITHGNRKAKFLGYEIYVRPFTDKTLRGEKSGVLIKAYGKKVVLEVPMSTMRDKLLYYEAMEIHQFEGKAKWKPTSRTKLLHLDDLEILDAYNREIRGFANYFSIANNSSHLNSFKYIMQYSLYKTFARKYSTTARKIIAKYRHHKDFAVFYEDKKGGKKMRVFFNGSFKRKTTAMDASCDYVANTIFNTTVSSLIQRLKAGKCELCGATENIEIHHVKRLKDLKGKEPWKIQMIGRQRKTLAVCIPCHNKIHHGIID
;
A
#
# COMPACT_ATOMS: atom_id res chain seq x y z
N ALA A 1 -42.32 -7.78 1.40
CA ALA A 1 -42.63 -6.34 1.32
C ALA A 1 -41.43 -5.55 0.77
N ILE A 2 -40.64 -4.79 1.57
CA ILE A 2 -39.63 -3.82 1.07
C ILE A 2 -38.62 -4.44 0.09
N LYS A 3 -38.09 -5.64 0.35
CA LYS A 3 -37.14 -6.31 -0.56
C LYS A 3 -37.77 -6.61 -1.92
N GLU A 4 -39.02 -7.08 -1.92
CA GLU A 4 -39.78 -7.35 -3.13
C GLU A 4 -40.11 -6.08 -3.91
N ASP A 5 -40.45 -5.00 -3.21
CA ASP A 5 -40.74 -3.70 -3.84
C ASP A 5 -39.51 -3.14 -4.52
N ILE A 6 -38.33 -3.24 -3.87
CA ILE A 6 -37.04 -2.87 -4.45
C ILE A 6 -36.71 -3.75 -5.67
N LYS A 7 -36.91 -5.08 -5.58
CA LYS A 7 -36.67 -6.01 -6.67
C LYS A 7 -37.52 -5.64 -7.90
N ASN A 8 -38.82 -5.40 -7.68
CA ASN A 8 -39.75 -5.01 -8.72
C ASN A 8 -39.40 -3.64 -9.35
N PHE A 9 -38.97 -2.67 -8.52
CA PHE A 9 -38.53 -1.36 -9.01
C PHE A 9 -37.27 -1.47 -9.89
N LEU A 10 -36.25 -2.21 -9.43
CA LEU A 10 -35.01 -2.42 -10.16
C LEU A 10 -35.29 -3.11 -11.52
N ASP A 11 -36.10 -4.15 -11.52
CA ASP A 11 -36.43 -4.90 -12.74
C ASP A 11 -37.28 -4.04 -13.72
N LYS A 12 -38.38 -3.48 -13.25
CA LYS A 12 -39.33 -2.79 -14.11
C LYS A 12 -38.83 -1.42 -14.60
N LYS A 13 -38.17 -0.65 -13.73
CA LYS A 13 -37.76 0.73 -14.03
C LYS A 13 -36.34 0.85 -14.55
N LEU A 14 -35.42 0.07 -14.01
CA LEU A 14 -33.98 0.20 -14.31
C LEU A 14 -33.42 -0.97 -15.14
N LYS A 15 -34.23 -2.01 -15.39
CA LYS A 15 -33.79 -3.24 -16.09
C LYS A 15 -32.56 -3.89 -15.43
N LEU A 16 -32.50 -3.82 -14.10
CA LEU A 16 -31.43 -4.39 -13.28
C LEU A 16 -31.96 -5.56 -12.45
N THR A 17 -31.16 -6.62 -12.36
CA THR A 17 -31.48 -7.79 -11.52
C THR A 17 -30.88 -7.62 -10.13
N LEU A 18 -31.69 -7.84 -9.10
CA LEU A 18 -31.21 -7.85 -7.71
C LEU A 18 -30.45 -9.14 -7.42
N SER A 19 -29.20 -9.03 -6.96
CA SER A 19 -28.42 -10.19 -6.52
C SER A 19 -28.97 -10.69 -5.17
N GLU A 20 -29.59 -11.85 -5.17
CA GLU A 20 -30.18 -12.45 -3.95
C GLU A 20 -29.12 -12.83 -2.91
N GLU A 21 -27.97 -13.31 -3.36
CA GLU A 21 -26.83 -13.65 -2.49
C GLU A 21 -26.27 -12.45 -1.72
N LYS A 22 -26.31 -11.27 -2.34
CA LYS A 22 -25.79 -10.03 -1.76
C LYS A 22 -26.84 -9.21 -1.02
N THR A 23 -28.12 -9.49 -1.25
CA THR A 23 -29.25 -8.75 -0.66
C THR A 23 -29.83 -9.53 0.50
N LEU A 24 -29.21 -9.39 1.66
CA LEU A 24 -29.60 -10.11 2.88
C LEU A 24 -30.35 -9.16 3.82
N ILE A 25 -31.41 -9.68 4.47
CA ILE A 25 -32.07 -9.02 5.60
C ILE A 25 -31.36 -9.50 6.86
N THR A 26 -30.63 -8.58 7.53
CA THR A 26 -29.83 -8.90 8.70
C THR A 26 -30.39 -8.16 9.91
N HIS A 27 -30.54 -8.88 11.05
CA HIS A 27 -30.94 -8.24 12.30
C HIS A 27 -29.91 -7.18 12.71
N GLY A 28 -30.39 -6.01 13.19
CA GLY A 28 -29.52 -4.84 13.44
C GLY A 28 -28.33 -5.10 14.38
N ASN A 29 -28.41 -6.06 15.29
CA ASN A 29 -27.30 -6.41 16.19
C ASN A 29 -26.28 -7.37 15.54
N ARG A 30 -26.58 -7.91 14.36
CA ARG A 30 -25.64 -8.74 13.60
C ARG A 30 -24.87 -7.87 12.62
N LYS A 31 -23.62 -8.25 12.34
CA LYS A 31 -22.75 -7.53 11.42
C LYS A 31 -23.21 -7.71 9.98
N ALA A 32 -23.58 -6.62 9.34
CA ALA A 32 -23.87 -6.56 7.92
C ALA A 32 -22.68 -5.96 7.16
N LYS A 33 -22.31 -6.53 6.03
CA LYS A 33 -21.23 -6.00 5.19
C LYS A 33 -21.78 -4.89 4.27
N PHE A 34 -21.17 -3.72 4.32
CA PHE A 34 -21.51 -2.59 3.45
C PHE A 34 -20.26 -1.78 3.11
N LEU A 35 -19.98 -1.60 1.82
CA LEU A 35 -18.82 -0.86 1.33
C LEU A 35 -17.50 -1.25 2.02
N GLY A 36 -17.27 -2.54 2.24
CA GLY A 36 -16.05 -3.03 2.88
C GLY A 36 -16.01 -2.90 4.41
N TYR A 37 -17.01 -2.27 5.02
CA TYR A 37 -17.19 -2.22 6.47
C TYR A 37 -18.10 -3.33 6.97
N GLU A 38 -18.00 -3.67 8.25
CA GLU A 38 -19.03 -4.35 9.03
C GLU A 38 -19.80 -3.32 9.83
N ILE A 39 -21.12 -3.28 9.63
CA ILE A 39 -22.04 -2.34 10.28
C ILE A 39 -22.97 -3.13 11.18
N TYR A 40 -23.15 -2.69 12.40
CA TYR A 40 -24.12 -3.25 13.34
C TYR A 40 -24.53 -2.21 14.39
N VAL A 41 -25.67 -2.45 15.02
CA VAL A 41 -26.12 -1.68 16.17
C VAL A 41 -25.69 -2.40 17.44
N ARG A 42 -24.92 -1.73 18.29
CA ARG A 42 -24.50 -2.29 19.57
C ARG A 42 -25.74 -2.61 20.42
N PRO A 43 -25.91 -3.85 20.92
CA PRO A 43 -27.02 -4.18 21.77
C PRO A 43 -27.02 -3.31 23.02
N PHE A 44 -28.22 -3.02 23.53
CA PHE A 44 -28.38 -2.31 24.79
C PHE A 44 -27.95 -3.23 25.95
N THR A 45 -27.06 -2.74 26.78
CA THR A 45 -26.70 -3.42 28.03
C THR A 45 -26.93 -2.44 29.16
N ASP A 46 -27.78 -2.84 30.13
CA ASP A 46 -28.02 -2.03 31.34
C ASP A 46 -26.82 -2.02 32.30
N LYS A 47 -25.74 -2.68 31.93
CA LYS A 47 -24.53 -2.78 32.75
C LYS A 47 -23.75 -1.48 32.72
N THR A 48 -23.58 -0.84 33.85
CA THR A 48 -22.55 0.17 34.07
C THR A 48 -21.18 -0.51 34.04
N LEU A 49 -20.31 -0.08 33.12
CA LEU A 49 -18.93 -0.57 33.07
C LEU A 49 -18.03 0.39 33.84
N ARG A 50 -17.14 -0.13 34.67
CA ARG A 50 -16.05 0.69 35.22
C ARG A 50 -14.96 0.83 34.19
N GLY A 51 -14.53 2.06 33.92
CA GLY A 51 -13.38 2.31 33.06
C GLY A 51 -12.13 1.75 33.71
N GLU A 52 -11.41 0.86 32.99
CA GLU A 52 -10.20 0.17 33.47
C GLU A 52 -9.12 1.12 34.02
N LYS A 53 -9.03 2.34 33.50
CA LYS A 53 -8.01 3.32 33.90
C LYS A 53 -8.47 4.38 34.89
N SER A 54 -9.76 4.69 34.94
CA SER A 54 -10.28 5.80 35.76
C SER A 54 -11.12 5.34 36.96
N GLY A 55 -11.50 4.06 37.03
CA GLY A 55 -12.41 3.54 38.03
C GLY A 55 -13.84 4.14 38.01
N VAL A 56 -14.06 5.12 37.12
CA VAL A 56 -15.33 5.85 36.98
C VAL A 56 -16.37 4.96 36.32
N LEU A 57 -17.60 4.98 36.81
CA LEU A 57 -18.73 4.31 36.21
C LEU A 57 -19.07 4.97 34.87
N ILE A 58 -18.86 4.22 33.79
CA ILE A 58 -19.17 4.66 32.42
C ILE A 58 -20.51 4.04 32.05
N LYS A 59 -21.51 4.86 31.72
CA LYS A 59 -22.76 4.39 31.18
C LYS A 59 -22.56 3.70 29.84
N ALA A 60 -22.87 2.42 29.73
CA ALA A 60 -22.77 1.70 28.45
C ALA A 60 -23.87 2.21 27.52
N TYR A 61 -23.46 3.04 26.52
CA TYR A 61 -24.39 3.50 25.50
C TYR A 61 -24.71 2.35 24.54
N GLY A 62 -25.88 1.71 24.77
CA GLY A 62 -26.49 0.82 23.78
C GLY A 62 -27.07 1.57 22.58
N LYS A 63 -27.53 0.83 21.60
CA LYS A 63 -28.17 1.33 20.36
C LYS A 63 -27.32 2.25 19.48
N LYS A 64 -26.01 2.26 19.66
CA LYS A 64 -25.10 3.04 18.80
C LYS A 64 -24.73 2.23 17.56
N VAL A 65 -24.82 2.85 16.39
CA VAL A 65 -24.31 2.27 15.16
C VAL A 65 -22.78 2.20 15.21
N VAL A 66 -22.24 1.04 14.91
CA VAL A 66 -20.79 0.76 14.90
C VAL A 66 -20.37 0.38 13.50
N LEU A 67 -19.29 0.99 13.04
CA LEU A 67 -18.60 0.69 11.79
C LEU A 67 -17.26 0.05 12.11
N GLU A 68 -17.01 -1.15 11.62
CA GLU A 68 -15.73 -1.84 11.84
C GLU A 68 -15.05 -2.22 10.53
N VAL A 69 -13.73 -2.22 10.55
CA VAL A 69 -12.92 -2.82 9.50
C VAL A 69 -12.85 -4.33 9.74
N PRO A 70 -13.37 -5.18 8.84
CA PRO A 70 -13.26 -6.62 8.99
C PRO A 70 -11.79 -7.07 8.89
N MET A 71 -11.40 -8.03 9.73
CA MET A 71 -10.08 -8.66 9.64
C MET A 71 -9.87 -9.35 8.28
N SER A 72 -10.93 -9.92 7.70
CA SER A 72 -10.91 -10.49 6.35
C SER A 72 -10.51 -9.47 5.30
N THR A 73 -11.06 -8.25 5.35
CA THR A 73 -10.72 -7.17 4.40
C THR A 73 -9.23 -6.78 4.48
N MET A 74 -8.69 -6.70 5.70
CA MET A 74 -7.25 -6.44 5.88
C MET A 74 -6.40 -7.59 5.33
N ARG A 75 -6.77 -8.83 5.66
CA ARG A 75 -6.10 -10.04 5.16
C ARG A 75 -6.08 -10.10 3.65
N ASP A 76 -7.25 -9.97 3.03
CA ASP A 76 -7.40 -10.12 1.59
C ASP A 76 -6.63 -9.01 0.85
N LYS A 77 -6.59 -7.80 1.42
CA LYS A 77 -5.82 -6.69 0.85
C LYS A 77 -4.30 -6.89 0.96
N LEU A 78 -3.81 -7.43 2.09
CA LEU A 78 -2.39 -7.77 2.25
C LEU A 78 -1.95 -8.91 1.34
N LEU A 79 -2.81 -9.90 1.12
CA LEU A 79 -2.57 -10.97 0.14
C LEU A 79 -2.56 -10.43 -1.29
N TYR A 80 -3.52 -9.56 -1.64
CA TYR A 80 -3.57 -8.90 -2.95
C TYR A 80 -2.30 -8.08 -3.25
N TYR A 81 -1.75 -7.41 -2.23
CA TYR A 81 -0.48 -6.69 -2.35
C TYR A 81 0.74 -7.61 -2.36
N GLU A 82 0.58 -8.91 -2.17
CA GLU A 82 1.68 -9.87 -1.99
C GLU A 82 2.61 -9.48 -0.83
N ALA A 83 2.07 -8.79 0.18
CA ALA A 83 2.83 -8.30 1.32
C ALA A 83 2.93 -9.31 2.46
N MET A 84 2.12 -10.36 2.42
CA MET A 84 2.14 -11.43 3.42
C MET A 84 1.75 -12.79 2.86
N GLU A 85 2.08 -13.82 3.63
CA GLU A 85 1.61 -15.21 3.49
C GLU A 85 0.92 -15.65 4.77
N ILE A 86 0.03 -16.65 4.65
CA ILE A 86 -0.63 -17.28 5.79
C ILE A 86 0.05 -18.62 6.05
N HIS A 87 0.62 -18.76 7.23
CA HIS A 87 1.20 -20.01 7.70
C HIS A 87 0.29 -20.62 8.77
N GLN A 88 0.09 -21.93 8.71
CA GLN A 88 -0.56 -22.67 9.78
C GLN A 88 0.49 -23.03 10.85
N PHE A 89 0.24 -22.65 12.09
CA PHE A 89 1.08 -22.99 13.23
C PHE A 89 0.16 -23.40 14.40
N GLU A 90 0.32 -24.63 14.86
CA GLU A 90 -0.50 -25.18 15.94
C GLU A 90 -2.02 -25.01 15.70
N GLY A 91 -2.48 -25.27 14.47
CA GLY A 91 -3.90 -25.13 14.10
C GLY A 91 -4.40 -23.69 13.97
N LYS A 92 -3.53 -22.67 14.15
CA LYS A 92 -3.88 -21.26 14.03
C LYS A 92 -3.24 -20.63 12.79
N ALA A 93 -4.01 -19.83 12.07
CA ALA A 93 -3.50 -19.06 10.94
C ALA A 93 -2.63 -17.89 11.43
N LYS A 94 -1.34 -17.90 11.09
CA LYS A 94 -0.38 -16.86 11.44
C LYS A 94 0.00 -16.05 10.19
N TRP A 95 -0.13 -14.74 10.26
CA TRP A 95 0.24 -13.82 9.20
C TRP A 95 1.75 -13.56 9.21
N LYS A 96 2.41 -13.84 8.11
CA LYS A 96 3.86 -13.66 7.96
C LYS A 96 4.16 -12.69 6.83
N PRO A 97 4.81 -11.53 7.10
CA PRO A 97 5.21 -10.60 6.07
C PRO A 97 6.14 -11.27 5.03
N THR A 98 6.00 -10.93 3.75
CA THR A 98 6.85 -11.41 2.65
C THR A 98 7.43 -10.26 1.84
N SER A 99 8.43 -10.54 1.01
CA SER A 99 9.01 -9.58 0.08
C SER A 99 8.16 -9.49 -1.19
N ARG A 100 7.89 -8.29 -1.66
CA ARG A 100 7.14 -8.04 -2.90
C ARG A 100 8.08 -8.05 -4.10
N THR A 101 8.15 -9.19 -4.80
CA THR A 101 9.06 -9.39 -5.92
C THR A 101 8.84 -8.44 -7.07
N LYS A 102 7.59 -8.09 -7.35
CA LYS A 102 7.20 -7.15 -8.41
C LYS A 102 7.81 -5.75 -8.27
N LEU A 103 8.24 -5.37 -7.06
CA LEU A 103 8.80 -4.05 -6.79
C LEU A 103 10.34 -4.02 -6.84
N LEU A 104 11.01 -5.15 -6.95
CA LEU A 104 12.48 -5.24 -6.83
C LEU A 104 13.24 -4.42 -7.88
N HIS A 105 12.63 -4.21 -9.05
CA HIS A 105 13.23 -3.50 -10.19
C HIS A 105 13.06 -1.97 -10.11
N LEU A 106 12.21 -1.50 -9.21
CA LEU A 106 11.96 -0.08 -9.01
C LEU A 106 13.10 0.55 -8.20
N ASP A 107 13.23 1.88 -8.25
CA ASP A 107 14.15 2.58 -7.37
C ASP A 107 13.61 2.60 -5.92
N ASP A 108 14.47 2.93 -4.96
CA ASP A 108 14.13 2.86 -3.54
C ASP A 108 12.99 3.82 -3.16
N LEU A 109 12.97 5.00 -3.78
CA LEU A 109 11.93 5.98 -3.56
C LEU A 109 10.58 5.48 -4.10
N GLU A 110 10.57 4.89 -5.29
CA GLU A 110 9.35 4.32 -5.89
C GLU A 110 8.80 3.16 -5.07
N ILE A 111 9.68 2.27 -4.57
CA ILE A 111 9.28 1.18 -3.67
C ILE A 111 8.62 1.76 -2.42
N LEU A 112 9.28 2.71 -1.75
CA LEU A 112 8.75 3.31 -0.52
C LEU A 112 7.42 4.04 -0.78
N ASP A 113 7.31 4.79 -1.88
CA ASP A 113 6.09 5.50 -2.24
C ASP A 113 4.94 4.56 -2.59
N ALA A 114 5.19 3.38 -3.17
CA ALA A 114 4.17 2.35 -3.38
C ALA A 114 3.56 1.90 -2.04
N TYR A 115 4.40 1.53 -1.07
CA TYR A 115 3.93 1.16 0.28
C TYR A 115 3.18 2.30 0.98
N ASN A 116 3.71 3.52 0.92
CA ASN A 116 3.10 4.69 1.54
C ASN A 116 1.71 5.02 0.95
N ARG A 117 1.56 4.91 -0.36
CA ARG A 117 0.30 5.14 -1.08
C ARG A 117 -0.75 4.14 -0.68
N GLU A 118 -0.38 2.85 -0.64
CA GLU A 118 -1.28 1.76 -0.29
C GLU A 118 -1.74 1.85 1.16
N ILE A 119 -0.82 2.13 2.11
CA ILE A 119 -1.17 2.30 3.53
C ILE A 119 -2.06 3.54 3.70
N ARG A 120 -1.71 4.66 3.07
CA ARG A 120 -2.47 5.91 3.17
C ARG A 120 -3.88 5.77 2.59
N GLY A 121 -4.00 5.12 1.42
CA GLY A 121 -5.29 4.86 0.79
C GLY A 121 -6.20 4.01 1.68
N PHE A 122 -5.66 2.92 2.22
CA PHE A 122 -6.38 2.04 3.14
C PHE A 122 -6.77 2.75 4.44
N ALA A 123 -5.84 3.50 5.04
CA ALA A 123 -6.07 4.28 6.26
C ALA A 123 -7.12 5.38 6.06
N ASN A 124 -7.09 6.09 4.93
CA ASN A 124 -8.07 7.13 4.63
C ASN A 124 -9.45 6.55 4.42
N TYR A 125 -9.56 5.44 3.68
CA TYR A 125 -10.84 4.76 3.45
C TYR A 125 -11.50 4.33 4.76
N PHE A 126 -10.74 3.71 5.68
CA PHE A 126 -11.24 3.21 6.96
C PHE A 126 -11.08 4.20 8.12
N SER A 127 -10.86 5.47 7.84
CA SER A 127 -10.56 6.49 8.88
C SER A 127 -11.72 6.73 9.86
N ILE A 128 -12.97 6.45 9.47
CA ILE A 128 -14.16 6.62 10.32
C ILE A 128 -14.52 5.35 11.12
N ALA A 129 -13.81 4.25 10.92
CA ALA A 129 -14.08 2.98 11.61
C ALA A 129 -13.89 3.11 13.13
N ASN A 130 -14.77 2.46 13.89
CA ASN A 130 -14.66 2.44 15.35
C ASN A 130 -13.41 1.69 15.84
N ASN A 131 -12.98 0.67 15.08
CA ASN A 131 -11.79 -0.11 15.35
C ASN A 131 -10.58 0.31 14.48
N SER A 132 -10.50 1.58 14.09
CA SER A 132 -9.42 2.09 13.22
C SER A 132 -8.01 1.80 13.77
N SER A 133 -7.85 1.61 15.09
CA SER A 133 -6.60 1.16 15.71
C SER A 133 -6.08 -0.18 15.17
N HIS A 134 -6.96 -1.07 14.67
CA HIS A 134 -6.56 -2.34 14.06
C HIS A 134 -5.72 -2.13 12.77
N LEU A 135 -5.80 -0.96 12.15
CA LEU A 135 -4.94 -0.59 11.02
C LEU A 135 -3.45 -0.57 11.37
N ASN A 136 -3.09 -0.51 12.67
CA ASN A 136 -1.71 -0.68 13.10
C ASN A 136 -1.16 -2.07 12.74
N SER A 137 -1.99 -3.12 12.81
CA SER A 137 -1.58 -4.46 12.41
C SER A 137 -1.34 -4.55 10.90
N PHE A 138 -2.19 -3.89 10.10
CA PHE A 138 -1.99 -3.76 8.65
C PHE A 138 -0.66 -3.04 8.34
N LYS A 139 -0.42 -1.89 8.96
CA LYS A 139 0.83 -1.13 8.82
C LYS A 139 2.05 -1.96 9.22
N TYR A 140 1.96 -2.71 10.31
CA TYR A 140 3.03 -3.57 10.80
C TYR A 140 3.44 -4.61 9.74
N ILE A 141 2.47 -5.32 9.16
CA ILE A 141 2.75 -6.29 8.09
C ILE A 141 3.39 -5.61 6.88
N MET A 142 2.84 -4.48 6.43
CA MET A 142 3.38 -3.70 5.31
C MET A 142 4.81 -3.22 5.59
N GLN A 143 5.11 -2.78 6.80
CA GLN A 143 6.44 -2.34 7.21
C GLN A 143 7.48 -3.46 7.15
N TYR A 144 7.16 -4.62 7.70
CA TYR A 144 8.06 -5.77 7.64
C TYR A 144 8.18 -6.34 6.22
N SER A 145 7.12 -6.28 5.42
CA SER A 145 7.17 -6.60 3.99
C SER A 145 8.13 -5.66 3.24
N LEU A 146 8.07 -4.35 3.52
CA LEU A 146 9.02 -3.36 2.97
C LEU A 146 10.47 -3.74 3.31
N TYR A 147 10.76 -4.03 4.58
CA TYR A 147 12.12 -4.41 5.00
C TYR A 147 12.62 -5.65 4.27
N LYS A 148 11.77 -6.66 4.10
CA LYS A 148 12.08 -7.87 3.34
C LYS A 148 12.26 -7.61 1.85
N THR A 149 11.47 -6.70 1.27
CA THR A 149 11.60 -6.30 -0.14
C THR A 149 12.97 -5.64 -0.39
N PHE A 150 13.36 -4.69 0.46
CA PHE A 150 14.69 -4.09 0.38
C PHE A 150 15.81 -5.11 0.64
N ALA A 151 15.63 -5.98 1.64
CA ALA A 151 16.59 -7.03 1.95
C ALA A 151 16.83 -7.96 0.75
N ARG A 152 15.76 -8.34 0.06
CA ARG A 152 15.84 -9.15 -1.17
C ARG A 152 16.49 -8.38 -2.32
N LYS A 153 16.11 -7.11 -2.54
CA LYS A 153 16.70 -6.24 -3.56
C LYS A 153 18.22 -6.13 -3.43
N TYR A 154 18.72 -6.05 -2.21
CA TYR A 154 20.14 -5.86 -1.92
C TYR A 154 20.86 -7.15 -1.48
N SER A 155 20.19 -8.31 -1.56
CA SER A 155 20.75 -9.61 -1.14
C SER A 155 21.37 -9.53 0.27
N THR A 156 20.61 -8.99 1.23
CA THR A 156 21.04 -8.77 2.60
C THR A 156 19.93 -9.12 3.60
N THR A 157 20.15 -8.89 4.88
CA THR A 157 19.15 -9.15 5.92
C THR A 157 18.28 -7.92 6.21
N ALA A 158 17.03 -8.15 6.62
CA ALA A 158 16.13 -7.07 7.04
C ALA A 158 16.73 -6.21 8.16
N ARG A 159 17.48 -6.81 9.08
CA ARG A 159 18.18 -6.09 10.16
C ARG A 159 19.18 -5.06 9.64
N LYS A 160 19.97 -5.42 8.63
CA LYS A 160 20.93 -4.48 7.98
C LYS A 160 20.21 -3.38 7.22
N ILE A 161 19.07 -3.69 6.57
CA ILE A 161 18.24 -2.70 5.91
C ILE A 161 17.67 -1.69 6.90
N ILE A 162 17.10 -2.15 8.01
CA ILE A 162 16.59 -1.27 9.07
C ILE A 162 17.68 -0.33 9.58
N ALA A 163 18.88 -0.86 9.86
CA ALA A 163 20.02 -0.05 10.31
C ALA A 163 20.43 1.01 9.26
N LYS A 164 20.51 0.61 7.97
CA LYS A 164 20.93 1.48 6.87
C LYS A 164 19.96 2.65 6.61
N TYR A 165 18.63 2.39 6.65
CA TYR A 165 17.60 3.37 6.30
C TYR A 165 16.96 4.03 7.52
N ARG A 166 17.48 3.77 8.72
CA ARG A 166 16.98 4.39 9.96
C ARG A 166 17.40 5.84 10.03
N HIS A 167 16.41 6.71 10.14
CA HIS A 167 16.60 8.13 10.43
C HIS A 167 15.77 8.49 11.67
N HIS A 168 16.43 8.77 12.78
CA HIS A 168 15.79 8.88 14.10
C HIS A 168 14.94 7.65 14.44
N LYS A 169 13.61 7.82 14.52
CA LYS A 169 12.64 6.75 14.81
C LYS A 169 12.01 6.14 13.57
N ASP A 170 12.22 6.76 12.41
CA ASP A 170 11.55 6.41 11.16
C ASP A 170 12.49 5.65 10.21
N PHE A 171 11.88 4.97 9.26
CA PHE A 171 12.56 4.42 8.09
C PHE A 171 12.46 5.45 6.95
N ALA A 172 13.59 5.87 6.39
CA ALA A 172 13.63 6.94 5.40
C ALA A 172 14.56 6.63 4.23
N VAL A 173 14.16 7.08 3.04
CA VAL A 173 14.97 7.09 1.82
C VAL A 173 15.34 8.52 1.48
N PHE A 174 16.65 8.78 1.34
CA PHE A 174 17.15 10.06 0.88
C PHE A 174 17.25 10.05 -0.65
N TYR A 175 16.90 11.16 -1.27
CA TYR A 175 16.96 11.34 -2.73
C TYR A 175 17.27 12.78 -3.10
N GLU A 176 17.77 12.98 -4.30
CA GLU A 176 17.99 14.32 -4.85
C GLU A 176 16.80 14.76 -5.69
N ASP A 177 16.34 15.98 -5.48
CA ASP A 177 15.31 16.60 -6.30
C ASP A 177 15.90 17.02 -7.67
N LYS A 178 15.02 17.27 -8.64
CA LYS A 178 15.40 17.75 -9.99
C LYS A 178 16.29 19.01 -9.96
N LYS A 179 16.23 19.79 -8.88
CA LYS A 179 17.03 21.00 -8.65
C LYS A 179 18.33 20.74 -7.87
N GLY A 180 18.72 19.47 -7.65
CA GLY A 180 19.91 19.09 -6.90
C GLY A 180 19.78 19.19 -5.37
N GLY A 181 18.61 19.52 -4.86
CA GLY A 181 18.35 19.57 -3.40
C GLY A 181 18.18 18.18 -2.80
N LYS A 182 18.88 17.90 -1.70
CA LYS A 182 18.69 16.64 -0.94
C LYS A 182 17.35 16.66 -0.21
N LYS A 183 16.52 15.66 -0.47
CA LYS A 183 15.21 15.46 0.17
C LYS A 183 15.13 14.08 0.80
N MET A 184 14.19 13.92 1.70
CA MET A 184 13.95 12.68 2.42
C MET A 184 12.48 12.26 2.28
N ARG A 185 12.24 10.98 2.05
CA ARG A 185 10.92 10.36 2.08
C ARG A 185 10.86 9.36 3.22
N VAL A 186 9.89 9.54 4.11
CA VAL A 186 9.71 8.69 5.29
C VAL A 186 8.63 7.64 5.01
N PHE A 187 8.80 6.44 5.56
CA PHE A 187 7.73 5.46 5.61
C PHE A 187 6.56 6.00 6.42
N PHE A 188 5.34 5.67 6.02
CA PHE A 188 4.12 6.18 6.63
C PHE A 188 4.15 6.12 8.16
N ASN A 189 4.22 7.27 8.79
CA ASN A 189 4.26 7.45 10.25
C ASN A 189 2.99 8.12 10.80
N GLY A 190 1.93 8.23 9.97
CA GLY A 190 0.65 8.81 10.37
C GLY A 190 -0.08 7.99 11.43
N SER A 191 -0.98 8.65 12.14
CA SER A 191 -1.84 8.05 13.17
C SER A 191 -3.10 7.44 12.54
N PHE A 192 -3.59 6.34 13.12
CA PHE A 192 -4.87 5.71 12.79
C PHE A 192 -5.97 6.09 13.79
N LYS A 193 -5.91 7.28 14.36
CA LYS A 193 -7.02 7.79 15.17
C LYS A 193 -8.27 7.91 14.31
N ARG A 194 -9.41 7.48 14.87
CA ARG A 194 -10.70 7.61 14.23
C ARG A 194 -11.00 9.09 13.94
N LYS A 195 -11.40 9.39 12.71
CA LYS A 195 -11.93 10.70 12.37
C LYS A 195 -13.40 10.76 12.76
N THR A 196 -13.76 11.70 13.63
CA THR A 196 -15.13 11.89 14.14
C THR A 196 -15.83 13.09 13.53
N THR A 197 -15.11 13.99 12.88
CA THR A 197 -15.68 15.13 12.16
C THR A 197 -16.50 14.64 10.99
N ALA A 198 -17.73 15.14 10.88
CA ALA A 198 -18.53 14.99 9.68
C ALA A 198 -17.71 15.48 8.49
N MET A 199 -17.61 14.65 7.45
CA MET A 199 -17.05 15.11 6.19
C MET A 199 -17.94 16.23 5.66
N ASP A 200 -17.32 17.30 5.22
CA ASP A 200 -18.01 18.44 4.61
C ASP A 200 -18.89 17.95 3.46
N ALA A 201 -20.13 18.43 3.39
CA ALA A 201 -21.09 18.05 2.35
C ALA A 201 -20.61 18.41 0.92
N SER A 202 -19.54 19.20 0.80
CA SER A 202 -18.83 19.45 -0.46
C SER A 202 -18.15 18.21 -1.06
N CYS A 203 -18.18 17.06 -0.37
CA CYS A 203 -17.60 15.79 -0.85
C CYS A 203 -18.40 15.06 -1.93
N ASP A 204 -19.57 15.54 -2.35
CA ASP A 204 -20.28 15.05 -3.54
C ASP A 204 -19.59 15.44 -4.87
N TYR A 205 -18.35 15.90 -4.78
CA TYR A 205 -17.48 16.00 -5.93
C TYR A 205 -17.13 14.59 -6.43
N VAL A 206 -17.69 14.21 -7.56
CA VAL A 206 -17.14 13.08 -8.33
C VAL A 206 -15.71 13.45 -8.67
N ALA A 207 -14.77 12.88 -7.91
CA ALA A 207 -13.36 13.07 -8.18
C ALA A 207 -13.14 12.74 -9.66
N ASN A 208 -12.53 13.67 -10.40
CA ASN A 208 -12.18 13.44 -11.79
C ASN A 208 -11.23 12.23 -11.84
N THR A 209 -11.79 11.07 -12.21
CA THR A 209 -11.11 9.79 -12.26
C THR A 209 -10.21 9.64 -13.49
N ILE A 210 -9.76 10.73 -14.08
CA ILE A 210 -8.61 10.69 -14.97
C ILE A 210 -7.42 10.29 -14.08
N PHE A 211 -7.28 8.98 -13.90
CA PHE A 211 -6.15 8.40 -13.21
C PHE A 211 -4.88 8.78 -13.97
N ASN A 212 -4.15 9.73 -13.47
CA ASN A 212 -2.72 9.79 -13.71
C ASN A 212 -2.14 8.54 -13.06
N THR A 213 -2.16 7.43 -13.79
CA THR A 213 -1.32 6.28 -13.47
C THR A 213 0.10 6.81 -13.46
N THR A 214 0.65 6.99 -12.28
CA THR A 214 2.06 7.35 -12.10
C THR A 214 2.87 6.20 -12.69
N VAL A 215 3.27 6.39 -13.93
CA VAL A 215 4.10 5.43 -14.66
C VAL A 215 5.44 5.42 -13.93
N SER A 216 5.93 4.22 -13.54
CA SER A 216 7.24 4.10 -12.89
C SER A 216 8.34 4.65 -13.80
N SER A 217 9.46 5.07 -13.21
CA SER A 217 10.60 5.60 -13.97
C SER A 217 11.12 4.58 -14.99
N LEU A 218 11.05 3.28 -14.68
CA LEU A 218 11.37 2.20 -15.60
C LEU A 218 10.47 2.22 -16.84
N ILE A 219 9.15 2.30 -16.65
CA ILE A 219 8.20 2.35 -17.78
C ILE A 219 8.36 3.64 -18.58
N GLN A 220 8.62 4.77 -17.93
CA GLN A 220 8.88 6.04 -18.61
C GLN A 220 10.12 5.95 -19.53
N ARG A 221 11.21 5.33 -19.04
CA ARG A 221 12.44 5.14 -19.81
C ARG A 221 12.27 4.18 -20.98
N LEU A 222 11.50 3.10 -20.78
CA LEU A 222 11.13 2.18 -21.88
C LEU A 222 10.28 2.88 -22.93
N LYS A 223 9.26 3.65 -22.51
CA LYS A 223 8.41 4.41 -23.45
C LYS A 223 9.15 5.53 -24.17
N ALA A 224 10.16 6.11 -23.53
CA ALA A 224 11.01 7.10 -24.20
C ALA A 224 11.83 6.52 -25.35
N GLY A 225 12.00 5.18 -25.38
CA GLY A 225 12.63 4.47 -26.48
C GLY A 225 14.05 4.93 -26.78
N LYS A 226 14.81 5.46 -25.79
CA LYS A 226 16.17 5.95 -25.98
C LYS A 226 17.16 5.19 -25.12
N CYS A 227 18.26 4.78 -25.75
CA CYS A 227 19.41 4.22 -25.04
C CYS A 227 20.02 5.27 -24.09
N GLU A 228 20.14 4.96 -22.81
CA GLU A 228 20.73 5.88 -21.81
C GLU A 228 22.24 6.06 -21.96
N LEU A 229 22.92 5.26 -22.80
CA LEU A 229 24.36 5.36 -23.08
C LEU A 229 24.65 6.12 -24.35
N CYS A 230 24.06 5.74 -25.48
CA CYS A 230 24.40 6.30 -26.81
C CYS A 230 23.25 7.11 -27.43
N GLY A 231 22.06 7.14 -26.85
CA GLY A 231 20.92 7.86 -27.39
C GLY A 231 20.19 7.18 -28.56
N ALA A 232 20.62 6.00 -29.01
CA ALA A 232 19.93 5.23 -30.05
C ALA A 232 18.50 4.89 -29.66
N THR A 233 17.60 4.81 -30.67
CA THR A 233 16.15 4.61 -30.41
C THR A 233 15.66 3.21 -30.83
N GLU A 234 16.52 2.36 -31.35
CA GLU A 234 16.15 1.03 -31.81
C GLU A 234 16.47 -0.05 -30.79
N ASN A 235 15.57 -1.02 -30.68
CA ASN A 235 15.74 -2.25 -29.90
C ASN A 235 16.26 -1.98 -28.46
N ILE A 236 15.47 -1.24 -27.68
CA ILE A 236 15.82 -0.89 -26.30
C ILE A 236 15.44 -2.03 -25.36
N GLU A 237 16.40 -2.48 -24.59
CA GLU A 237 16.28 -3.52 -23.57
C GLU A 237 16.61 -2.97 -22.17
N ILE A 238 16.21 -3.68 -21.14
CA ILE A 238 16.56 -3.35 -19.77
C ILE A 238 17.72 -4.21 -19.28
N HIS A 239 18.84 -3.56 -19.04
CA HIS A 239 19.99 -4.17 -18.38
C HIS A 239 19.86 -4.06 -16.84
N HIS A 240 20.16 -5.15 -16.12
CA HIS A 240 20.13 -5.19 -14.66
C HIS A 240 21.53 -5.23 -14.08
N VAL A 241 21.90 -4.22 -13.30
CA VAL A 241 23.18 -4.17 -12.60
C VAL A 241 23.13 -5.02 -11.34
N LYS A 242 24.06 -5.96 -11.19
CA LYS A 242 24.12 -6.89 -10.06
C LYS A 242 24.35 -6.18 -8.73
N ARG A 243 25.32 -5.25 -8.68
CA ARG A 243 25.68 -4.50 -7.47
C ARG A 243 26.02 -3.05 -7.81
N LEU A 244 25.31 -2.08 -7.23
CA LEU A 244 25.57 -0.66 -7.43
C LEU A 244 26.93 -0.19 -6.93
N LYS A 245 27.47 -0.85 -5.89
CA LYS A 245 28.79 -0.51 -5.34
C LYS A 245 29.96 -0.82 -6.30
N ASP A 246 29.72 -1.66 -7.28
CA ASP A 246 30.73 -2.05 -8.26
C ASP A 246 30.78 -1.03 -9.44
N LEU A 247 29.78 -0.11 -9.53
CA LEU A 247 29.80 0.99 -10.49
C LEU A 247 30.82 2.05 -10.05
N LYS A 248 31.91 2.12 -10.79
CA LYS A 248 32.97 3.14 -10.61
C LYS A 248 32.92 4.10 -11.80
N GLY A 249 33.28 5.37 -11.58
CA GLY A 249 33.34 6.37 -12.63
C GLY A 249 32.38 7.54 -12.43
N LYS A 250 32.57 8.59 -13.25
CA LYS A 250 31.81 9.85 -13.16
C LYS A 250 30.80 10.02 -14.30
N GLU A 251 30.51 8.97 -15.05
CA GLU A 251 29.59 9.02 -16.17
C GLU A 251 28.17 9.37 -15.67
N PRO A 252 27.42 10.23 -16.38
CA PRO A 252 26.12 10.74 -15.96
C PRO A 252 25.12 9.62 -15.60
N TRP A 253 25.13 8.52 -16.34
CA TRP A 253 24.24 7.39 -16.09
C TRP A 253 24.58 6.63 -14.79
N LYS A 254 25.89 6.47 -14.46
CA LYS A 254 26.33 5.85 -13.19
C LYS A 254 25.93 6.72 -12.00
N ILE A 255 26.16 8.03 -12.09
CA ILE A 255 25.76 9.00 -11.07
C ILE A 255 24.25 8.91 -10.81
N GLN A 256 23.44 8.88 -11.86
CA GLN A 256 21.98 8.75 -11.72
C GLN A 256 21.57 7.40 -11.12
N MET A 257 22.20 6.29 -11.52
CA MET A 257 21.91 4.97 -10.95
C MET A 257 22.23 4.91 -9.46
N ILE A 258 23.36 5.44 -9.05
CA ILE A 258 23.79 5.48 -7.64
C ILE A 258 22.90 6.43 -6.86
N GLY A 259 22.69 7.67 -7.34
CA GLY A 259 21.88 8.69 -6.65
C GLY A 259 20.43 8.30 -6.46
N ARG A 260 19.85 7.57 -7.40
CA ARG A 260 18.48 7.04 -7.32
C ARG A 260 18.39 5.63 -6.72
N GLN A 261 19.49 4.99 -6.39
CA GLN A 261 19.54 3.61 -5.93
C GLN A 261 18.80 2.64 -6.89
N ARG A 262 18.85 2.91 -8.18
CA ARG A 262 18.21 2.08 -9.19
C ARG A 262 19.18 1.09 -9.79
N LYS A 263 18.73 -0.14 -10.05
CA LYS A 263 19.56 -1.21 -10.63
C LYS A 263 19.26 -1.51 -12.10
N THR A 264 18.49 -0.66 -12.76
CA THR A 264 18.05 -0.86 -14.15
C THR A 264 18.56 0.25 -15.05
N LEU A 265 18.97 -0.10 -16.27
CA LEU A 265 19.45 0.80 -17.32
C LEU A 265 18.76 0.43 -18.63
N ALA A 266 18.18 1.39 -19.34
CA ALA A 266 17.58 1.18 -20.65
C ALA A 266 18.67 1.35 -21.72
N VAL A 267 19.00 0.30 -22.47
CA VAL A 267 20.11 0.29 -23.44
C VAL A 267 19.70 -0.39 -24.74
N CYS A 268 20.30 0.03 -25.85
CA CYS A 268 20.19 -0.70 -27.11
C CYS A 268 21.02 -1.98 -27.08
N ILE A 269 20.70 -2.96 -27.92
CA ILE A 269 21.39 -4.26 -27.99
C ILE A 269 22.92 -4.10 -28.12
N PRO A 270 23.47 -3.22 -29.00
CA PRO A 270 24.92 -3.04 -29.10
C PRO A 270 25.57 -2.54 -27.80
N CYS A 271 24.92 -1.60 -27.08
CA CYS A 271 25.41 -1.14 -25.78
C CYS A 271 25.28 -2.19 -24.70
N HIS A 272 24.19 -2.98 -24.72
CA HIS A 272 23.97 -4.10 -23.80
C HIS A 272 25.10 -5.15 -23.91
N ASN A 273 25.45 -5.51 -25.14
CA ASN A 273 26.57 -6.43 -25.39
C ASN A 273 27.92 -5.84 -24.93
N LYS A 274 28.18 -4.56 -25.14
CA LYS A 274 29.41 -3.91 -24.63
C LYS A 274 29.54 -3.95 -23.12
N ILE A 275 28.42 -3.79 -22.39
CA ILE A 275 28.41 -3.92 -20.92
C ILE A 275 28.76 -5.37 -20.52
N HIS A 276 28.17 -6.37 -21.18
CA HIS A 276 28.43 -7.79 -20.88
C HIS A 276 29.88 -8.20 -21.20
N HIS A 277 30.52 -7.57 -22.19
CA HIS A 277 31.93 -7.81 -22.55
C HIS A 277 32.90 -6.95 -21.74
N GLY A 278 32.45 -6.16 -20.77
CA GLY A 278 33.30 -5.29 -19.94
C GLY A 278 33.96 -4.15 -20.69
N ILE A 279 33.43 -3.76 -21.87
CA ILE A 279 33.94 -2.65 -22.69
C ILE A 279 33.44 -1.31 -22.14
N ILE A 280 32.31 -1.34 -21.45
CA ILE A 280 31.72 -0.19 -20.76
C ILE A 280 31.52 -0.64 -19.30
N ASP A 281 32.44 -0.23 -18.44
CA ASP A 281 32.34 -0.43 -16.99
C ASP A 281 31.51 0.67 -16.33
#